data_d7f1cd51e2c88df05ed28d2dbe090164
#
_entry.id   d7f1cd51e2c88df05ed28d2dbe090164
#
_cell.length_a   1.000
_cell.length_b   1.000
_cell.length_c   1.000
_cell.angle_alpha   90.00
_cell.angle_beta   90.00
_cell.angle_gamma   90.00
#
_symmetry.space_group_name_H-M   'P 1'
#
loop_
_entity.id
_entity.type
_entity.pdbx_description
1 polymer ?
#
loop_
_entity_poly.entity_id
_entity_poly.type
_entity_poly.pdbx_seq_one_letter_code
_entity_poly.pdbx_strand_id
1 'polypeptide(L)'
;MKKAILFDLDGTLTDSGEGIMNCAKLALEHYGLPIPSEAELRTFVGPPLHESFVRFGVPEEEADNAIKIYRSRYIPIGKFENHPYDGIYHVLEQLKELGHTLYVATSKPETMSVEILEHFGMAKYFDIIAGASFDRSRSSKEDVIAYLLEQCGDYEEKIMVGDTAFDVIGAKAHGIPTVGVSWGYGKVEDMEKAGAISIACTMDELFDMLK
;
A
#
# COMPACT_ATOMS: atom_id res chain seq x y z
N MET A 1 -24.31 10.27 -2.66
CA MET A 1 -23.66 11.24 -1.74
C MET A 1 -22.17 11.33 -2.09
N LYS A 2 -21.50 12.43 -1.80
CA LYS A 2 -20.06 12.57 -2.02
C LYS A 2 -19.31 11.85 -0.90
N LYS A 3 -18.46 10.87 -1.26
CA LYS A 3 -17.66 10.07 -0.32
C LYS A 3 -16.20 10.51 -0.34
N ALA A 4 -15.48 10.26 0.75
CA ALA A 4 -14.02 10.24 0.78
C ALA A 4 -13.54 8.79 0.65
N ILE A 5 -12.79 8.48 -0.39
CA ILE A 5 -12.29 7.12 -0.66
C ILE A 5 -10.78 7.14 -0.51
N LEU A 6 -10.28 6.35 0.44
CA LEU A 6 -8.87 6.21 0.76
C LEU A 6 -8.36 4.92 0.10
N PHE A 7 -7.31 5.01 -0.70
CA PHE A 7 -6.69 3.84 -1.34
C PHE A 7 -5.32 3.56 -0.73
N ASP A 8 -5.01 2.30 -0.49
CA ASP A 8 -3.61 1.90 -0.37
C ASP A 8 -2.94 1.93 -1.76
N LEU A 9 -1.62 1.84 -1.81
CA LEU A 9 -0.84 1.89 -3.03
C LEU A 9 -0.39 0.49 -3.48
N ASP A 10 0.53 -0.12 -2.71
CA ASP A 10 1.16 -1.38 -3.07
C ASP A 10 0.17 -2.54 -2.90
N GLY A 11 -0.15 -3.27 -3.96
CA GLY A 11 -1.15 -4.35 -3.94
C GLY A 11 -2.59 -3.90 -4.16
N THR A 12 -2.85 -2.59 -4.16
CA THR A 12 -4.19 -2.04 -4.37
C THR A 12 -4.28 -1.25 -5.68
N LEU A 13 -3.49 -0.21 -5.83
CA LEU A 13 -3.41 0.60 -7.06
C LEU A 13 -2.37 0.04 -8.04
N THR A 14 -1.27 -0.49 -7.51
CA THR A 14 -0.14 -0.98 -8.32
C THR A 14 0.42 -2.30 -7.83
N ASP A 15 0.90 -3.14 -8.77
CA ASP A 15 1.68 -4.35 -8.51
C ASP A 15 3.17 -3.99 -8.42
N SER A 16 3.64 -3.73 -7.21
CA SER A 16 5.01 -3.32 -6.91
C SER A 16 5.94 -4.49 -6.55
N GLY A 17 5.45 -5.72 -6.66
CA GLY A 17 6.14 -6.92 -6.20
C GLY A 17 7.51 -7.13 -6.85
N GLU A 18 7.63 -6.91 -8.15
CA GLU A 18 8.89 -7.09 -8.88
C GLU A 18 10.03 -6.26 -8.26
N GLY A 19 9.80 -4.96 -8.10
CA GLY A 19 10.81 -4.05 -7.55
C GLY A 19 11.17 -4.36 -6.12
N ILE A 20 10.17 -4.66 -5.29
CA ILE A 20 10.37 -5.02 -3.87
C ILE A 20 11.17 -6.32 -3.75
N MET A 21 10.78 -7.36 -4.48
CA MET A 21 11.45 -8.67 -4.46
C MET A 21 12.89 -8.58 -4.97
N ASN A 22 13.14 -7.86 -6.07
CA ASN A 22 14.48 -7.67 -6.60
C ASN A 22 15.41 -6.96 -5.60
N CYS A 23 14.89 -5.95 -4.89
CA CYS A 23 15.67 -5.24 -3.88
C CYS A 23 15.86 -6.07 -2.60
N ALA A 24 14.88 -6.90 -2.21
CA ALA A 24 15.02 -7.83 -1.10
C ALA A 24 16.10 -8.89 -1.39
N LYS A 25 16.09 -9.48 -2.62
CA LYS A 25 17.14 -10.41 -3.07
C LYS A 25 18.53 -9.80 -2.92
N LEU A 26 18.74 -8.58 -3.43
CA LEU A 26 20.03 -7.89 -3.33
C LEU A 26 20.52 -7.77 -1.88
N ALA A 27 19.63 -7.41 -0.96
CA ALA A 27 20.00 -7.29 0.45
C ALA A 27 20.29 -8.66 1.08
N LEU A 28 19.52 -9.70 0.80
CA LEU A 28 19.77 -11.06 1.31
C LEU A 28 21.09 -11.64 0.75
N GLU A 29 21.37 -11.43 -0.54
CA GLU A 29 22.66 -11.83 -1.17
C GLU A 29 23.86 -11.17 -0.49
N HIS A 30 23.75 -9.89 -0.11
CA HIS A 30 24.82 -9.19 0.61
C HIS A 30 25.18 -9.88 1.93
N TYR A 31 24.22 -10.47 2.62
CA TYR A 31 24.43 -11.24 3.86
C TYR A 31 24.77 -12.71 3.61
N GLY A 32 24.92 -13.14 2.36
CA GLY A 32 25.19 -14.54 2.01
C GLY A 32 24.05 -15.48 2.39
N LEU A 33 22.83 -14.97 2.53
CA LEU A 33 21.64 -15.74 2.88
C LEU A 33 21.06 -16.43 1.64
N PRO A 34 20.42 -17.60 1.81
CA PRO A 34 19.72 -18.26 0.71
C PRO A 34 18.64 -17.35 0.14
N ILE A 35 18.52 -17.33 -1.19
CA ILE A 35 17.43 -16.59 -1.83
C ILE A 35 16.13 -17.38 -1.71
N PRO A 36 15.11 -16.83 -1.04
CA PRO A 36 13.81 -17.48 -0.90
C PRO A 36 13.11 -17.67 -2.24
N SER A 37 12.11 -18.55 -2.28
CA SER A 37 11.20 -18.68 -3.41
C SER A 37 10.45 -17.38 -3.69
N GLU A 38 9.95 -17.21 -4.90
CA GLU A 38 9.16 -16.04 -5.27
C GLU A 38 7.94 -15.84 -4.34
N ALA A 39 7.26 -16.93 -3.99
CA ALA A 39 6.12 -16.89 -3.08
C ALA A 39 6.49 -16.37 -1.68
N GLU A 40 7.69 -16.73 -1.18
CA GLU A 40 8.20 -16.20 0.09
C GLU A 40 8.63 -14.74 -0.04
N LEU A 41 9.29 -14.36 -1.14
CA LEU A 41 9.71 -12.98 -1.41
C LEU A 41 8.50 -12.02 -1.53
N ARG A 42 7.38 -12.48 -2.09
CA ARG A 42 6.14 -11.70 -2.13
C ARG A 42 5.69 -11.25 -0.74
N THR A 43 6.05 -11.98 0.32
CA THR A 43 5.72 -11.61 1.71
C THR A 43 6.53 -10.42 2.25
N PHE A 44 7.45 -9.84 1.46
CA PHE A 44 8.08 -8.55 1.78
C PHE A 44 7.16 -7.36 1.47
N VAL A 45 6.13 -7.57 0.64
CA VAL A 45 5.18 -6.49 0.32
C VAL A 45 4.16 -6.36 1.44
N GLY A 46 4.01 -5.16 1.98
CA GLY A 46 3.09 -4.81 3.06
C GLY A 46 3.73 -4.71 4.44
N PRO A 47 4.36 -5.76 4.99
CA PRO A 47 4.99 -5.68 6.30
C PRO A 47 6.19 -4.72 6.37
N PRO A 48 6.55 -4.23 7.58
CA PRO A 48 7.77 -3.45 7.77
C PRO A 48 9.01 -4.22 7.31
N LEU A 49 9.89 -3.56 6.56
CA LEU A 49 11.12 -4.18 6.03
C LEU A 49 12.02 -4.75 7.11
N HIS A 50 12.11 -4.08 8.27
CA HIS A 50 12.90 -4.54 9.41
C HIS A 50 12.48 -5.96 9.83
N GLU A 51 11.19 -6.14 10.10
CA GLU A 51 10.63 -7.43 10.52
C GLU A 51 10.81 -8.50 9.41
N SER A 52 10.63 -8.09 8.16
CA SER A 52 10.82 -8.98 7.01
C SER A 52 12.26 -9.46 6.91
N PHE A 53 13.26 -8.60 7.00
CA PHE A 53 14.66 -9.01 6.93
C PHE A 53 15.06 -9.90 8.11
N VAL A 54 14.65 -9.59 9.34
CA VAL A 54 14.90 -10.45 10.51
C VAL A 54 14.27 -11.83 10.32
N ARG A 55 13.03 -11.90 9.84
CA ARG A 55 12.34 -13.17 9.55
C ARG A 55 13.09 -14.02 8.52
N PHE A 56 13.78 -13.40 7.55
CA PHE A 56 14.58 -14.09 6.54
C PHE A 56 16.05 -14.31 6.93
N GLY A 57 16.40 -14.09 8.21
CA GLY A 57 17.69 -14.51 8.78
C GLY A 57 18.76 -13.41 8.83
N VAL A 58 18.42 -12.17 8.51
CA VAL A 58 19.31 -11.04 8.80
C VAL A 58 19.34 -10.82 10.31
N PRO A 59 20.53 -10.70 10.96
CA PRO A 59 20.62 -10.35 12.37
C PRO A 59 19.86 -9.07 12.71
N GLU A 60 19.18 -9.03 13.84
CA GLU A 60 18.32 -7.90 14.21
C GLU A 60 19.09 -6.57 14.24
N GLU A 61 20.31 -6.59 14.75
CA GLU A 61 21.23 -5.45 14.79
C GLU A 61 21.66 -4.96 13.39
N GLU A 62 21.57 -5.81 12.37
CA GLU A 62 21.91 -5.51 10.97
C GLU A 62 20.70 -5.16 10.11
N ALA A 63 19.50 -5.29 10.61
CA ALA A 63 18.29 -5.08 9.81
C ALA A 63 18.20 -3.67 9.20
N ASP A 64 18.63 -2.64 9.94
CA ASP A 64 18.68 -1.27 9.40
C ASP A 64 19.72 -1.11 8.29
N ASN A 65 20.81 -1.88 8.32
CA ASN A 65 21.80 -1.91 7.24
C ASN A 65 21.25 -2.65 6.01
N ALA A 66 20.55 -3.76 6.20
CA ALA A 66 19.86 -4.45 5.11
C ALA A 66 18.83 -3.53 4.41
N ILE A 67 18.10 -2.71 5.18
CA ILE A 67 17.18 -1.70 4.63
C ILE A 67 17.93 -0.64 3.81
N LYS A 68 19.14 -0.22 4.22
CA LYS A 68 19.94 0.72 3.42
C LYS A 68 20.36 0.09 2.08
N ILE A 69 20.78 -1.17 2.09
CA ILE A 69 21.16 -1.92 0.88
C ILE A 69 19.93 -2.05 -0.03
N TYR A 70 18.79 -2.48 0.49
CA TYR A 70 17.52 -2.53 -0.22
C TYR A 70 17.20 -1.17 -0.87
N ARG A 71 17.23 -0.08 -0.09
CA ARG A 71 16.90 1.28 -0.55
C ARG A 71 17.89 1.82 -1.59
N SER A 72 19.15 1.39 -1.56
CA SER A 72 20.16 1.81 -2.55
C SER A 72 19.78 1.45 -3.98
N ARG A 73 19.02 0.35 -4.18
CA ARG A 73 18.47 -0.07 -5.46
C ARG A 73 17.00 0.39 -5.61
N TYR A 74 16.23 0.32 -4.52
CA TYR A 74 14.79 0.60 -4.59
C TYR A 74 14.51 2.04 -4.99
N ILE A 75 15.21 3.01 -4.40
CA ILE A 75 14.99 4.44 -4.67
C ILE A 75 15.25 4.81 -6.14
N PRO A 76 16.39 4.46 -6.77
CA PRO A 76 16.63 4.85 -8.16
C PRO A 76 15.91 3.97 -9.20
N ILE A 77 15.63 2.70 -8.90
CA ILE A 77 15.17 1.72 -9.89
C ILE A 77 13.91 1.00 -9.42
N GLY A 78 13.98 0.28 -8.29
CA GLY A 78 12.98 -0.70 -7.88
C GLY A 78 11.56 -0.13 -7.70
N LYS A 79 11.42 1.13 -7.28
CA LYS A 79 10.10 1.77 -7.13
C LYS A 79 9.37 1.93 -8.47
N PHE A 80 10.08 1.87 -9.61
CA PHE A 80 9.52 1.95 -10.95
C PHE A 80 9.43 0.57 -11.65
N GLU A 81 10.01 -0.49 -11.07
CA GLU A 81 9.69 -1.89 -11.41
C GLU A 81 8.33 -2.24 -10.76
N ASN A 82 7.29 -1.64 -11.30
CA ASN A 82 5.96 -1.57 -10.72
C ASN A 82 4.96 -1.35 -11.85
N HIS A 83 3.74 -1.83 -11.71
CA HIS A 83 2.73 -1.73 -12.76
C HIS A 83 1.36 -1.38 -12.15
N PRO A 84 0.67 -0.34 -12.65
CA PRO A 84 -0.74 -0.12 -12.30
C PRO A 84 -1.58 -1.35 -12.64
N TYR A 85 -2.50 -1.75 -11.76
CA TYR A 85 -3.41 -2.83 -12.10
C TYR A 85 -4.31 -2.46 -13.28
N ASP A 86 -4.55 -3.43 -14.17
CA ASP A 86 -5.42 -3.24 -15.34
C ASP A 86 -6.82 -2.78 -14.92
N GLY A 87 -7.30 -1.71 -15.53
CA GLY A 87 -8.61 -1.14 -15.24
C GLY A 87 -8.65 -0.11 -14.10
N ILE A 88 -7.59 0.03 -13.28
CA ILE A 88 -7.62 0.94 -12.12
C ILE A 88 -7.83 2.41 -12.52
N TYR A 89 -7.27 2.85 -13.63
CA TYR A 89 -7.48 4.23 -14.12
C TYR A 89 -8.95 4.51 -14.41
N HIS A 90 -9.65 3.54 -15.00
CA HIS A 90 -11.07 3.68 -15.31
C HIS A 90 -11.90 3.81 -14.03
N VAL A 91 -11.60 3.00 -13.00
CA VAL A 91 -12.24 3.11 -11.69
C VAL A 91 -12.03 4.50 -11.09
N LEU A 92 -10.78 4.99 -11.08
CA LEU A 92 -10.46 6.31 -10.51
C LEU A 92 -11.17 7.45 -11.26
N GLU A 93 -11.21 7.39 -12.59
CA GLU A 93 -11.90 8.38 -13.44
C GLU A 93 -13.40 8.41 -13.15
N GLN A 94 -14.05 7.24 -13.14
CA GLN A 94 -15.49 7.14 -12.87
C GLN A 94 -15.85 7.63 -11.46
N LEU A 95 -15.05 7.30 -10.45
CA LEU A 95 -15.27 7.80 -9.08
C LEU A 95 -15.15 9.33 -8.98
N LYS A 96 -14.16 9.92 -9.69
CA LYS A 96 -14.04 11.40 -9.78
C LYS A 96 -15.23 12.02 -10.53
N GLU A 97 -15.73 11.41 -11.60
CA GLU A 97 -16.93 11.85 -12.34
C GLU A 97 -18.20 11.82 -11.48
N LEU A 98 -18.32 10.85 -10.57
CA LEU A 98 -19.40 10.79 -9.57
C LEU A 98 -19.24 11.86 -8.46
N GLY A 99 -18.14 12.62 -8.47
CA GLY A 99 -17.87 13.71 -7.53
C GLY A 99 -17.25 13.27 -6.21
N HIS A 100 -16.77 12.01 -6.11
CA HIS A 100 -16.03 11.53 -4.94
C HIS A 100 -14.68 12.22 -4.81
N THR A 101 -14.19 12.30 -3.58
CA THR A 101 -12.83 12.77 -3.30
C THR A 101 -11.95 11.55 -3.00
N LEU A 102 -10.82 11.44 -3.72
CA LEU A 102 -9.94 10.30 -3.60
C LEU A 102 -8.66 10.71 -2.88
N TYR A 103 -8.18 9.84 -2.03
CA TYR A 103 -6.97 9.99 -1.23
C TYR A 103 -6.11 8.73 -1.33
N VAL A 104 -4.82 8.88 -1.10
CA VAL A 104 -3.93 7.74 -0.86
C VAL A 104 -3.56 7.72 0.62
N ALA A 105 -3.67 6.54 1.25
CA ALA A 105 -3.24 6.27 2.60
C ALA A 105 -2.40 4.98 2.63
N THR A 106 -1.07 5.10 2.57
CA THR A 106 -0.17 3.95 2.41
C THR A 106 0.92 3.91 3.48
N SER A 107 1.31 2.69 3.89
CA SER A 107 2.48 2.49 4.77
C SER A 107 3.82 2.69 4.04
N LYS A 108 3.80 2.88 2.72
CA LYS A 108 4.98 3.29 1.95
C LYS A 108 5.38 4.73 2.29
N PRO A 109 6.70 5.07 2.31
CA PRO A 109 7.13 6.45 2.51
C PRO A 109 6.48 7.44 1.53
N GLU A 110 5.91 8.53 2.06
CA GLU A 110 5.10 9.49 1.33
C GLU A 110 5.79 10.04 0.07
N THR A 111 7.06 10.45 0.19
CA THR A 111 7.82 10.98 -0.95
C THR A 111 7.97 9.96 -2.09
N MET A 112 8.18 8.68 -1.75
CA MET A 112 8.24 7.60 -2.76
C MET A 112 6.87 7.34 -3.38
N SER A 113 5.80 7.44 -2.60
CA SER A 113 4.42 7.25 -3.09
C SER A 113 4.03 8.33 -4.08
N VAL A 114 4.38 9.59 -3.79
CA VAL A 114 4.18 10.73 -4.71
C VAL A 114 4.93 10.48 -6.02
N GLU A 115 6.24 10.15 -5.96
CA GLU A 115 7.05 9.91 -7.15
C GLU A 115 6.53 8.75 -8.02
N ILE A 116 6.02 7.67 -7.40
CA ILE A 116 5.41 6.53 -8.12
C ILE A 116 4.12 6.98 -8.81
N LEU A 117 3.24 7.66 -8.08
CA LEU A 117 1.95 8.10 -8.61
C LEU A 117 2.11 9.16 -9.71
N GLU A 118 3.10 10.05 -9.59
CA GLU A 118 3.47 10.99 -10.65
C GLU A 118 4.01 10.28 -11.90
N HIS A 119 4.91 9.29 -11.70
CA HIS A 119 5.47 8.50 -12.80
C HIS A 119 4.39 7.81 -13.64
N PHE A 120 3.36 7.26 -12.98
CA PHE A 120 2.23 6.63 -13.66
C PHE A 120 1.11 7.61 -14.06
N GLY A 121 1.25 8.91 -13.80
CA GLY A 121 0.22 9.91 -14.09
C GLY A 121 -1.05 9.73 -13.26
N MET A 122 -0.96 9.04 -12.12
CA MET A 122 -2.08 8.79 -11.20
C MET A 122 -2.27 9.90 -10.17
N ALA A 123 -1.23 10.67 -9.85
CA ALA A 123 -1.28 11.71 -8.81
C ALA A 123 -2.44 12.70 -9.01
N LYS A 124 -2.81 12.97 -10.27
CA LYS A 124 -3.91 13.89 -10.63
C LYS A 124 -5.30 13.49 -10.11
N TYR A 125 -5.49 12.22 -9.73
CA TYR A 125 -6.78 11.73 -9.22
C TYR A 125 -6.94 11.95 -7.72
N PHE A 126 -5.84 12.14 -6.99
CA PHE A 126 -5.83 12.19 -5.54
C PHE A 126 -5.65 13.61 -5.02
N ASP A 127 -6.52 14.01 -4.11
CA ASP A 127 -6.49 15.34 -3.50
C ASP A 127 -5.38 15.41 -2.40
N ILE A 128 -5.10 14.28 -1.72
CA ILE A 128 -3.99 14.12 -0.76
C ILE A 128 -3.37 12.73 -0.97
N ILE A 129 -2.05 12.69 -0.95
CA ILE A 129 -1.26 11.45 -0.94
C ILE A 129 -0.54 11.40 0.40
N ALA A 130 -1.06 10.61 1.33
CA ALA A 130 -0.49 10.40 2.65
C ALA A 130 0.26 9.07 2.71
N GLY A 131 1.48 9.11 3.24
CA GLY A 131 2.33 7.93 3.39
C GLY A 131 3.09 7.94 4.72
N ALA A 132 3.84 6.89 5.01
CA ALA A 132 4.71 6.85 6.17
C ALA A 132 5.80 7.93 6.11
N SER A 133 6.29 8.34 7.28
CA SER A 133 7.45 9.24 7.38
C SER A 133 8.76 8.44 7.45
N PHE A 134 9.86 9.01 6.95
CA PHE A 134 11.17 8.35 7.04
C PHE A 134 11.75 8.29 8.46
N ASP A 135 11.36 9.23 9.31
CA ASP A 135 11.78 9.30 10.72
C ASP A 135 11.00 8.36 11.64
N ARG A 136 10.06 7.58 11.06
CA ARG A 136 9.18 6.64 11.75
C ARG A 136 8.19 7.28 12.75
N SER A 137 8.04 8.60 12.76
CA SER A 137 7.01 9.28 13.59
C SER A 137 5.59 8.95 13.14
N ARG A 138 5.42 8.55 11.88
CA ARG A 138 4.20 8.07 11.25
C ARG A 138 4.54 6.80 10.48
N SER A 139 4.26 5.63 11.02
CA SER A 139 4.74 4.36 10.46
C SER A 139 3.65 3.31 10.25
N SER A 140 2.62 3.32 11.06
CA SER A 140 1.48 2.40 10.91
C SER A 140 0.43 2.95 9.93
N LYS A 141 -0.42 2.07 9.41
CA LYS A 141 -1.57 2.49 8.60
C LYS A 141 -2.51 3.40 9.40
N GLU A 142 -2.68 3.14 10.70
CA GLU A 142 -3.46 3.96 11.62
C GLU A 142 -2.91 5.40 11.70
N ASP A 143 -1.58 5.57 11.91
CA ASP A 143 -0.96 6.89 11.96
C ASP A 143 -1.11 7.66 10.66
N VAL A 144 -0.97 6.97 9.52
CA VAL A 144 -1.12 7.57 8.19
C VAL A 144 -2.55 8.06 7.96
N ILE A 145 -3.54 7.25 8.34
CA ILE A 145 -4.95 7.64 8.22
C ILE A 145 -5.27 8.79 9.17
N ALA A 146 -4.77 8.79 10.42
CA ALA A 146 -4.91 9.91 11.33
C ALA A 146 -4.41 11.22 10.72
N TYR A 147 -3.18 11.21 10.19
CA TYR A 147 -2.56 12.36 9.52
C TYR A 147 -3.36 12.83 8.30
N LEU A 148 -3.90 11.91 7.50
CA LEU A 148 -4.75 12.26 6.37
C LEU A 148 -6.04 12.92 6.83
N LEU A 149 -6.68 12.39 7.89
CA LEU A 149 -7.94 12.90 8.40
C LEU A 149 -7.84 14.32 8.97
N GLU A 150 -6.66 14.72 9.48
CA GLU A 150 -6.40 16.10 9.92
C GLU A 150 -6.42 17.12 8.76
N GLN A 151 -6.20 16.65 7.54
CA GLN A 151 -6.07 17.48 6.34
C GLN A 151 -7.27 17.36 5.39
N CYS A 152 -8.01 16.26 5.46
CA CYS A 152 -9.17 16.04 4.60
C CYS A 152 -10.38 16.84 5.11
N GLY A 153 -11.31 17.17 4.18
CA GLY A 153 -12.58 17.78 4.51
C GLY A 153 -13.49 16.87 5.32
N ASP A 154 -14.60 17.44 5.80
CA ASP A 154 -15.63 16.68 6.49
C ASP A 154 -16.47 15.90 5.48
N TYR A 155 -16.55 14.59 5.63
CA TYR A 155 -17.32 13.68 4.80
C TYR A 155 -18.20 12.79 5.67
N GLU A 156 -19.48 12.66 5.31
CA GLU A 156 -20.42 11.77 5.99
C GLU A 156 -20.02 10.29 5.81
N GLU A 157 -19.51 9.96 4.61
CA GLU A 157 -19.06 8.61 4.29
C GLU A 157 -17.55 8.62 3.93
N LYS A 158 -16.82 7.74 4.60
CA LYS A 158 -15.40 7.45 4.33
C LYS A 158 -15.27 5.94 4.11
N ILE A 159 -14.50 5.53 3.12
CA ILE A 159 -14.23 4.11 2.81
C ILE A 159 -12.75 3.95 2.56
N MET A 160 -12.15 2.92 3.15
CA MET A 160 -10.80 2.46 2.83
C MET A 160 -10.87 1.36 1.77
N VAL A 161 -9.92 1.37 0.84
CA VAL A 161 -9.68 0.30 -0.13
C VAL A 161 -8.25 -0.18 0.06
N GLY A 162 -8.07 -1.47 0.33
CA GLY A 162 -6.76 -2.05 0.57
C GLY A 162 -6.75 -3.55 0.35
N ASP A 163 -5.57 -4.13 0.27
CA ASP A 163 -5.38 -5.56 -0.01
C ASP A 163 -4.92 -6.38 1.20
N THR A 164 -4.68 -5.74 2.35
CA THR A 164 -4.16 -6.40 3.55
C THR A 164 -5.03 -6.18 4.79
N ALA A 165 -4.85 -7.05 5.80
CA ALA A 165 -5.45 -6.87 7.12
C ALA A 165 -4.98 -5.56 7.82
N PHE A 166 -3.79 -5.04 7.47
CA PHE A 166 -3.29 -3.77 8.01
C PHE A 166 -4.17 -2.59 7.59
N ASP A 167 -4.69 -2.60 6.36
CA ASP A 167 -5.62 -1.58 5.86
C ASP A 167 -6.91 -1.61 6.65
N VAL A 168 -7.44 -2.82 6.86
CA VAL A 168 -8.68 -3.02 7.62
C VAL A 168 -8.53 -2.57 9.07
N ILE A 169 -7.45 -2.99 9.73
CA ILE A 169 -7.19 -2.65 11.15
C ILE A 169 -6.96 -1.14 11.30
N GLY A 170 -6.11 -0.55 10.45
CA GLY A 170 -5.80 0.88 10.50
C GLY A 170 -7.03 1.76 10.24
N ALA A 171 -7.85 1.42 9.25
CA ALA A 171 -9.09 2.15 8.96
C ALA A 171 -10.13 2.00 10.08
N LYS A 172 -10.26 0.79 10.64
CA LYS A 172 -11.18 0.50 11.75
C LYS A 172 -10.89 1.30 13.01
N ALA A 173 -9.62 1.60 13.30
CA ALA A 173 -9.24 2.45 14.42
C ALA A 173 -9.86 3.86 14.34
N HIS A 174 -10.19 4.31 13.12
CA HIS A 174 -10.86 5.59 12.85
C HIS A 174 -12.35 5.44 12.47
N GLY A 175 -12.95 4.27 12.67
CA GLY A 175 -14.34 4.00 12.33
C GLY A 175 -14.62 3.98 10.82
N ILE A 176 -13.60 3.81 9.99
CA ILE A 176 -13.71 3.78 8.53
C ILE A 176 -13.87 2.33 8.09
N PRO A 177 -14.96 1.96 7.39
CA PRO A 177 -15.12 0.64 6.81
C PRO A 177 -14.14 0.41 5.67
N THR A 178 -13.71 -0.86 5.46
CA THR A 178 -12.76 -1.22 4.41
C THR A 178 -13.39 -2.19 3.42
N VAL A 179 -13.29 -1.87 2.14
CA VAL A 179 -13.45 -2.80 1.02
C VAL A 179 -12.08 -3.41 0.73
N GLY A 180 -11.94 -4.72 0.94
CA GLY A 180 -10.75 -5.45 0.57
C GLY A 180 -10.69 -5.70 -0.95
N VAL A 181 -9.47 -5.87 -1.49
CA VAL A 181 -9.26 -6.31 -2.88
C VAL A 181 -8.46 -7.61 -2.89
N SER A 182 -8.86 -8.56 -3.75
CA SER A 182 -8.28 -9.90 -3.75
C SER A 182 -7.08 -10.10 -4.68
N TRP A 183 -6.75 -9.11 -5.52
CA TRP A 183 -5.64 -9.19 -6.47
C TRP A 183 -4.28 -8.80 -5.91
N GLY A 184 -4.23 -8.28 -4.67
CA GLY A 184 -3.00 -7.83 -4.01
C GLY A 184 -2.18 -8.94 -3.38
N TYR A 185 -1.49 -8.64 -2.29
CA TYR A 185 -0.53 -9.52 -1.61
C TYR A 185 -1.09 -10.14 -0.34
N GLY A 186 -2.12 -9.52 0.26
CA GLY A 186 -2.78 -10.01 1.46
C GLY A 186 -3.66 -11.21 1.20
N LYS A 187 -4.02 -11.91 2.27
CA LYS A 187 -4.97 -13.01 2.21
C LYS A 187 -6.37 -12.51 2.49
N VAL A 188 -7.32 -12.91 1.66
CA VAL A 188 -8.74 -12.55 1.82
C VAL A 188 -9.25 -12.93 3.21
N GLU A 189 -8.92 -14.14 3.67
CA GLU A 189 -9.36 -14.63 4.98
C GLU A 189 -8.85 -13.77 6.15
N ASP A 190 -7.68 -13.15 6.01
CA ASP A 190 -7.13 -12.28 7.05
C ASP A 190 -7.80 -10.91 7.05
N MET A 191 -8.15 -10.37 5.88
CA MET A 191 -8.96 -9.16 5.76
C MET A 191 -10.38 -9.35 6.33
N GLU A 192 -11.03 -10.48 6.01
CA GLU A 192 -12.35 -10.84 6.55
C GLU A 192 -12.33 -10.96 8.07
N LYS A 193 -11.34 -11.65 8.64
CA LYS A 193 -11.15 -11.75 10.10
C LYS A 193 -10.89 -10.40 10.76
N ALA A 194 -10.17 -9.51 10.09
CA ALA A 194 -9.94 -8.13 10.57
C ALA A 194 -11.21 -7.28 10.53
N GLY A 195 -12.20 -7.63 9.70
CA GLY A 195 -13.49 -6.99 9.61
C GLY A 195 -13.72 -6.16 8.36
N ALA A 196 -13.09 -6.54 7.22
CA ALA A 196 -13.46 -5.98 5.91
C ALA A 196 -14.95 -6.16 5.66
N ILE A 197 -15.61 -5.10 5.18
CA ILE A 197 -17.07 -5.14 4.95
C ILE A 197 -17.45 -5.90 3.67
N SER A 198 -16.54 -5.98 2.72
CA SER A 198 -16.66 -6.73 1.47
C SER A 198 -15.30 -6.92 0.84
N ILE A 199 -15.22 -7.87 -0.12
CA ILE A 199 -14.03 -8.14 -0.92
C ILE A 199 -14.39 -7.99 -2.40
N ALA A 200 -13.70 -7.11 -3.10
CA ALA A 200 -13.78 -6.99 -4.56
C ALA A 200 -12.76 -7.93 -5.22
N CYS A 201 -13.21 -8.74 -6.16
CA CYS A 201 -12.35 -9.65 -6.92
C CYS A 201 -12.00 -9.08 -8.31
N THR A 202 -12.72 -8.06 -8.76
CA THR A 202 -12.53 -7.39 -10.04
C THR A 202 -12.64 -5.87 -9.89
N MET A 203 -12.15 -5.13 -10.89
CA MET A 203 -12.28 -3.67 -10.92
C MET A 203 -13.74 -3.22 -11.04
N ASP A 204 -14.58 -3.97 -11.76
CA ASP A 204 -16.01 -3.67 -11.89
C ASP A 204 -16.72 -3.85 -10.53
N GLU A 205 -16.42 -4.93 -9.80
CA GLU A 205 -16.94 -5.13 -8.44
C GLU A 205 -16.48 -4.02 -7.50
N LEU A 206 -15.21 -3.61 -7.57
CA LEU A 206 -14.71 -2.50 -6.77
C LEU A 206 -15.49 -1.22 -7.04
N PHE A 207 -15.66 -0.86 -8.32
CA PHE A 207 -16.42 0.31 -8.69
C PHE A 207 -17.87 0.23 -8.19
N ASP A 208 -18.53 -0.93 -8.35
CA ASP A 208 -19.93 -1.12 -7.92
C ASP A 208 -20.11 -0.98 -6.39
N MET A 209 -19.10 -1.34 -5.61
CA MET A 209 -19.11 -1.19 -4.15
C MET A 209 -18.85 0.26 -3.69
N LEU A 210 -18.17 1.06 -4.52
CA LEU A 210 -17.74 2.41 -4.15
C LEU A 210 -18.64 3.53 -4.67
N LYS A 211 -19.42 3.29 -5.74
CA LYS A 211 -20.31 4.27 -6.39
C LYS A 211 -21.47 4.79 -5.52
#